data_172728f8c66f58ebe370f22d4be3ddaa
#
_entry.id   172728f8c66f58ebe370f22d4be3ddaa
#
_cell.length_a   1.000
_cell.length_b   1.000
_cell.length_c   1.000
_cell.angle_alpha   90.00
_cell.angle_beta   90.00
_cell.angle_gamma   90.00
#
_symmetry.space_group_name_H-M   'P 1'
#
loop_
_entity.id
_entity.type
_entity.pdbx_description
1 polymer ?
#
loop_
_entity_poly.entity_id
_entity_poly.type
_entity_poly.pdbx_seq_one_letter_code
_entity_poly.pdbx_strand_id
1 'polypeptide(L)'
;MNVFSLPISELAERIRNSQLTSIELCEYYISQIDKFEKDVKAWAYFDKKLLLEKATEADTYRKSGKPMGLLHGIPVALKDIIGTYDMPTECGTVLRKGKTQSQNSEIVDLLKS
;
A
#
# COMPACT_ATOMS: atom_id res chain seq x y z
N MET A 1 13.89 -16.26 4.63
CA MET A 1 14.43 -15.00 4.02
C MET A 1 13.73 -13.82 4.63
N ASN A 2 14.48 -12.80 5.01
CA ASN A 2 13.89 -11.58 5.54
C ASN A 2 13.48 -10.66 4.37
N VAL A 3 12.18 -10.54 4.12
CA VAL A 3 11.62 -9.71 3.04
C VAL A 3 12.06 -8.23 3.17
N PHE A 4 12.32 -7.74 4.39
CA PHE A 4 12.79 -6.37 4.60
C PHE A 4 14.21 -6.10 4.11
N SER A 5 15.00 -7.12 3.90
CA SER A 5 16.37 -6.96 3.37
C SER A 5 16.42 -6.92 1.84
N LEU A 6 15.28 -7.14 1.18
CA LEU A 6 15.22 -7.16 -0.28
C LEU A 6 14.92 -5.76 -0.83
N PRO A 7 15.58 -5.36 -1.92
CA PRO A 7 15.22 -4.12 -2.62
C PRO A 7 13.84 -4.23 -3.28
N ILE A 8 13.17 -3.10 -3.45
CA ILE A 8 11.82 -3.04 -4.06
C ILE A 8 11.79 -3.68 -5.45
N SER A 9 12.85 -3.50 -6.23
CA SER A 9 12.97 -4.12 -7.56
C SER A 9 12.88 -5.65 -7.50
N GLU A 10 13.53 -6.26 -6.52
CA GLU A 10 13.48 -7.71 -6.33
C GLU A 10 12.11 -8.18 -5.82
N LEU A 11 11.48 -7.44 -4.91
CA LEU A 11 10.13 -7.73 -4.45
C LEU A 11 9.13 -7.69 -5.61
N ALA A 12 9.20 -6.65 -6.45
CA ALA A 12 8.35 -6.51 -7.62
C ALA A 12 8.56 -7.64 -8.63
N GLU A 13 9.81 -8.05 -8.84
CA GLU A 13 10.14 -9.19 -9.72
C GLU A 13 9.58 -10.50 -9.18
N ARG A 14 9.71 -10.76 -7.87
CA ARG A 14 9.15 -11.96 -7.23
C ARG A 14 7.63 -12.02 -7.35
N ILE A 15 6.94 -10.88 -7.18
CA ILE A 15 5.49 -10.81 -7.39
C ILE A 15 5.15 -11.11 -8.85
N ARG A 16 5.85 -10.52 -9.79
CA ARG A 16 5.64 -10.75 -11.23
C ARG A 16 5.81 -12.22 -11.59
N ASN A 17 6.81 -12.88 -11.03
CA ASN A 17 7.15 -14.27 -11.29
C ASN A 17 6.39 -15.27 -10.40
N SER A 18 5.39 -14.83 -9.65
CA SER A 18 4.58 -15.69 -8.76
C SER A 18 5.38 -16.38 -7.63
N GLN A 19 6.53 -15.82 -7.28
CA GLN A 19 7.37 -16.29 -6.16
C GLN A 19 7.01 -15.65 -4.83
N LEU A 20 6.20 -14.60 -4.87
CA LEU A 20 5.64 -13.87 -3.75
C LEU A 20 4.28 -13.32 -4.16
N THR A 21 3.32 -13.32 -3.26
CA THR A 21 2.03 -12.64 -3.51
C THR A 21 2.03 -11.26 -2.86
N SER A 22 1.21 -10.36 -3.40
CA SER A 22 0.98 -9.04 -2.77
C SER A 22 0.37 -9.20 -1.38
N ILE A 23 -0.52 -10.20 -1.21
CA ILE A 23 -1.11 -10.51 0.10
C ILE A 23 -0.03 -10.88 1.12
N GLU A 24 0.85 -11.82 0.82
CA GLU A 24 1.94 -12.23 1.73
C GLU A 24 2.83 -11.05 2.11
N LEU A 25 3.16 -10.20 1.15
CA LEU A 25 3.96 -9.00 1.41
C LEU A 25 3.24 -8.02 2.34
N CYS A 26 1.95 -7.76 2.10
CA CYS A 26 1.14 -6.88 2.93
C CYS A 26 0.93 -7.45 4.34
N GLU A 27 0.67 -8.75 4.49
CA GLU A 27 0.55 -9.40 5.80
C GLU A 27 1.84 -9.28 6.61
N TYR A 28 2.99 -9.41 5.96
CA TYR A 28 4.27 -9.21 6.61
C TYR A 28 4.41 -7.78 7.14
N TYR A 29 4.11 -6.74 6.33
CA TYR A 29 4.16 -5.36 6.80
C TYR A 29 3.13 -5.06 7.88
N ILE A 30 1.93 -5.61 7.79
CA ILE A 30 0.91 -5.51 8.85
C ILE A 30 1.46 -6.05 10.16
N SER A 31 2.11 -7.21 10.14
CA SER A 31 2.70 -7.80 11.36
C SER A 31 3.76 -6.89 12.00
N GLN A 32 4.53 -6.17 11.20
CA GLN A 32 5.52 -5.21 11.70
C GLN A 32 4.86 -3.94 12.24
N ILE A 33 3.84 -3.44 11.57
CA ILE A 33 3.05 -2.30 12.06
C ILE A 33 2.43 -2.65 13.42
N ASP A 34 1.79 -3.81 13.53
CA ASP A 34 1.19 -4.27 14.80
C ASP A 34 2.21 -4.37 15.93
N LYS A 35 3.44 -4.74 15.63
CA LYS A 35 4.50 -4.89 16.60
C LYS A 35 5.06 -3.54 17.09
N PHE A 36 5.21 -2.58 16.21
CA PHE A 36 5.98 -1.38 16.47
C PHE A 36 5.15 -0.09 16.56
N GLU A 37 3.95 -0.04 15.99
CA GLU A 37 3.19 1.21 15.83
C GLU A 37 2.80 1.87 17.15
N LYS A 38 2.52 1.09 18.19
CA LYS A 38 2.20 1.64 19.53
C LYS A 38 3.33 2.49 20.10
N ASP A 39 4.57 2.20 19.72
CA ASP A 39 5.76 2.92 20.19
C ASP A 39 6.19 3.98 19.15
N VAL A 40 6.11 3.68 17.87
CA VAL A 40 6.56 4.55 16.76
C VAL A 40 5.54 5.63 16.43
N LYS A 41 4.24 5.29 16.42
CA LYS A 41 3.13 6.22 16.10
C LYS A 41 3.33 6.95 14.76
N ALA A 42 3.69 6.18 13.73
CA ALA A 42 3.97 6.72 12.41
C ALA A 42 2.72 6.96 11.56
N TRP A 43 1.65 6.20 11.80
CA TRP A 43 0.46 6.20 10.95
C TRP A 43 -0.61 7.17 11.48
N ALA A 44 -0.98 8.17 10.68
CA ALA A 44 -2.14 9.00 10.94
C ALA A 44 -3.44 8.23 10.65
N TYR A 45 -3.42 7.38 9.63
CA TYR A 45 -4.50 6.46 9.25
C TYR A 45 -3.92 5.16 8.72
N PHE A 46 -4.45 4.03 9.16
CA PHE A 46 -4.07 2.71 8.68
C PHE A 46 -5.28 1.77 8.70
N ASP A 47 -5.65 1.23 7.54
CA ASP A 47 -6.74 0.30 7.36
C ASP A 47 -6.23 -1.03 6.79
N LYS A 48 -6.10 -2.03 7.65
CA LYS A 48 -5.63 -3.37 7.29
C LYS A 48 -6.54 -4.02 6.26
N LYS A 49 -7.85 -3.85 6.40
CA LYS A 49 -8.83 -4.46 5.50
C LYS A 49 -8.68 -3.90 4.10
N LEU A 50 -8.64 -2.57 3.97
CA LEU A 50 -8.44 -1.91 2.68
C LEU A 50 -7.12 -2.36 2.02
N LEU A 51 -6.03 -2.43 2.80
CA LEU A 51 -4.73 -2.87 2.28
C LEU A 51 -4.80 -4.30 1.71
N LEU A 52 -5.42 -5.24 2.45
CA LEU A 52 -5.54 -6.63 2.00
C LEU A 52 -6.52 -6.79 0.83
N GLU A 53 -7.59 -5.99 0.76
CA GLU A 53 -8.47 -5.95 -0.41
C GLU A 53 -7.70 -5.52 -1.66
N LYS A 54 -6.89 -4.47 -1.57
CA LYS A 54 -6.04 -3.99 -2.67
C LYS A 54 -4.96 -5.00 -3.07
N ALA A 55 -4.37 -5.67 -2.09
CA ALA A 55 -3.40 -6.75 -2.35
C ALA A 55 -4.07 -7.93 -3.10
N THR A 56 -5.28 -8.30 -2.70
CA THR A 56 -6.07 -9.35 -3.37
C THR A 56 -6.39 -8.97 -4.81
N GLU A 57 -6.81 -7.72 -5.05
CA GLU A 57 -7.05 -7.20 -6.40
C GLU A 57 -5.77 -7.27 -7.25
N ALA A 58 -4.61 -6.91 -6.69
CA ALA A 58 -3.33 -6.97 -7.39
C ALA A 58 -2.93 -8.39 -7.77
N ASP A 59 -3.10 -9.36 -6.86
CA ASP A 59 -2.81 -10.76 -7.14
C ASP A 59 -3.77 -11.36 -8.17
N THR A 60 -5.04 -10.99 -8.13
CA THR A 60 -6.03 -11.39 -9.13
C THR A 60 -5.68 -10.82 -10.50
N TYR A 61 -5.31 -9.55 -10.57
CA TYR A 61 -4.88 -8.90 -11.82
C TYR A 61 -3.64 -9.58 -12.42
N ARG A 62 -2.64 -9.91 -11.57
CA ARG A 62 -1.45 -10.65 -12.02
C ARG A 62 -1.83 -11.98 -12.68
N LYS A 63 -2.75 -12.73 -12.08
CA LYS A 63 -3.22 -14.03 -12.62
C LYS A 63 -3.95 -13.88 -13.95
N SER A 64 -4.47 -12.71 -14.27
CA SER A 64 -5.16 -12.46 -15.55
C SER A 64 -4.23 -12.44 -16.76
N GLY A 65 -2.92 -12.33 -16.55
CA GLY A 65 -1.91 -12.25 -17.61
C GLY A 65 -1.82 -10.90 -18.32
N LYS A 66 -2.57 -9.89 -17.85
CA LYS A 66 -2.52 -8.53 -18.39
C LYS A 66 -1.20 -7.83 -18.05
N PRO A 67 -0.75 -6.83 -18.83
CA PRO A 67 0.45 -6.07 -18.53
C PRO A 67 0.40 -5.42 -17.15
N MET A 68 1.49 -5.50 -16.41
CA MET A 68 1.64 -4.95 -15.05
C MET A 68 2.62 -3.78 -15.05
N GLY A 69 2.32 -2.77 -14.23
CA GLY A 69 3.25 -1.68 -13.95
C GLY A 69 4.48 -2.16 -13.17
N LEU A 70 5.51 -1.33 -13.09
CA LEU A 70 6.78 -1.67 -12.44
C LEU A 70 6.64 -1.98 -10.95
N LEU A 71 5.71 -1.31 -10.27
CA LEU A 71 5.44 -1.46 -8.83
C LEU A 71 4.19 -2.29 -8.53
N HIS A 72 3.72 -3.07 -9.50
CA HIS A 72 2.51 -3.88 -9.33
C HIS A 72 2.58 -4.75 -8.07
N GLY A 73 1.58 -4.64 -7.22
CA GLY A 73 1.46 -5.43 -5.99
C GLY A 73 2.34 -4.95 -4.83
N ILE A 74 3.09 -3.87 -5.00
CA ILE A 74 3.91 -3.26 -3.93
C ILE A 74 3.06 -2.27 -3.14
N PRO A 75 2.93 -2.43 -1.81
CA PRO A 75 2.24 -1.44 -0.97
C PRO A 75 3.07 -0.16 -0.86
N VAL A 76 2.40 0.98 -0.89
CA VAL A 76 3.03 2.31 -0.80
C VAL A 76 2.40 3.10 0.34
N ALA A 77 3.23 3.67 1.20
CA ALA A 77 2.79 4.62 2.22
C ALA A 77 2.77 6.04 1.63
N LEU A 78 1.71 6.78 1.91
CA LEU A 78 1.52 8.15 1.48
C LEU A 78 1.59 9.08 2.69
N LYS A 79 2.23 10.22 2.54
CA LYS A 79 2.18 11.28 3.56
C LYS A 79 0.74 11.82 3.66
N ASP A 80 0.32 12.20 4.85
CA ASP A 80 -1.03 12.70 5.16
C ASP A 80 -1.32 14.13 4.64
N ILE A 81 -0.72 14.48 3.54
CA ILE A 81 -1.00 15.68 2.72
C ILE A 81 -1.31 15.31 1.27
N ILE A 82 -1.11 14.04 0.91
CA ILE A 82 -1.34 13.52 -0.44
C ILE A 82 -2.75 12.96 -0.49
N GLY A 83 -3.62 13.59 -1.27
CA GLY A 83 -5.04 13.26 -1.32
C GLY A 83 -5.32 11.93 -2.01
N THR A 84 -6.21 11.13 -1.40
CA THR A 84 -6.81 9.95 -2.00
C THR A 84 -8.32 9.98 -1.80
N TYR A 85 -9.07 9.34 -2.67
CA TYR A 85 -10.52 9.26 -2.52
C TYR A 85 -10.97 8.20 -1.49
N ASP A 86 -10.13 7.24 -1.17
CA ASP A 86 -10.46 6.06 -0.36
C ASP A 86 -9.92 6.09 1.08
N MET A 87 -9.13 7.12 1.41
CA MET A 87 -8.60 7.32 2.77
C MET A 87 -8.71 8.79 3.18
N PRO A 88 -8.84 9.08 4.49
CA PRO A 88 -8.79 10.46 4.97
C PRO A 88 -7.47 11.14 4.65
N THR A 89 -7.51 12.43 4.33
CA THR A 89 -6.35 13.32 4.18
C THR A 89 -6.52 14.46 5.15
N GLU A 90 -5.89 14.36 6.31
CA GLU A 90 -6.17 15.22 7.46
C GLU A 90 -5.15 16.34 7.64
N CYS A 91 -4.00 16.25 6.99
CA CYS A 91 -2.95 17.28 7.01
C CYS A 91 -2.48 17.65 8.43
N GLY A 92 -2.60 16.75 9.38
CA GLY A 92 -2.22 16.97 10.78
C GLY A 92 -3.13 17.91 11.56
N THR A 93 -4.34 18.22 11.07
CA THR A 93 -5.27 19.14 11.74
C THR A 93 -6.62 18.47 12.03
N VAL A 94 -7.15 18.74 13.24
CA VAL A 94 -8.48 18.27 13.66
C VAL A 94 -9.61 18.83 12.80
N LEU A 95 -9.39 19.97 12.13
CA LEU A 95 -10.37 20.57 11.24
C LEU A 95 -10.67 19.71 10.01
N ARG A 96 -9.76 18.82 9.65
CA ARG A 96 -9.90 17.91 8.52
C ARG A 96 -10.11 16.45 8.93
N LYS A 97 -10.43 16.21 10.19
CA LYS A 97 -10.59 14.84 10.70
C LYS A 97 -11.65 14.07 9.91
N GLY A 98 -11.27 12.89 9.40
CA GLY A 98 -12.14 12.01 8.61
C GLY A 98 -12.45 12.49 7.19
N LYS A 99 -11.88 13.61 6.75
CA LYS A 99 -12.17 14.15 5.41
C LYS A 99 -11.35 13.46 4.32
N THR A 100 -12.05 12.90 3.34
CA THR A 100 -11.47 12.36 2.12
C THR A 100 -11.51 13.38 0.99
N GLN A 101 -10.71 13.16 -0.05
CA GLN A 101 -10.75 13.92 -1.29
C GLN A 101 -11.77 13.31 -2.26
N SER A 102 -12.29 14.10 -3.19
CA SER A 102 -13.19 13.61 -4.24
C SER A 102 -12.48 12.81 -5.32
N GLN A 103 -11.17 12.97 -5.44
CA GLN A 103 -10.31 12.27 -6.40
C GLN A 103 -8.91 12.09 -5.82
N ASN A 104 -8.16 11.17 -6.41
CA ASN A 104 -6.75 11.01 -6.08
C ASN A 104 -5.91 12.19 -6.58
N SER A 105 -4.82 12.50 -5.87
CA SER A 105 -3.76 13.34 -6.42
C SER A 105 -3.08 12.63 -7.60
N GLU A 106 -2.48 13.39 -8.51
CA GLU A 106 -1.83 12.85 -9.71
C GLU A 106 -0.79 11.77 -9.41
N ILE A 107 0.02 11.96 -8.37
CA ILE A 107 1.04 10.96 -8.00
C ILE A 107 0.41 9.62 -7.60
N VAL A 108 -0.77 9.63 -6.96
CA VAL A 108 -1.49 8.40 -6.58
C VAL A 108 -1.98 7.66 -7.82
N ASP A 109 -2.53 8.39 -8.78
CA ASP A 109 -2.98 7.80 -10.05
C ASP A 109 -1.81 7.21 -10.84
N LEU A 110 -0.66 7.90 -10.87
CA LEU A 110 0.57 7.39 -11.50
C LEU A 110 1.07 6.11 -10.82
N LEU A 111 1.04 6.04 -9.49
CA LEU A 111 1.44 4.84 -8.75
C LEU A 111 0.48 3.67 -8.99
N LYS A 112 -0.81 3.94 -9.22
CA LYS A 112 -1.83 2.92 -9.49
C LYS A 112 -1.85 2.47 -10.96
N SER A 113 -1.30 3.25 -11.86
CA SER A 113 -1.20 2.88 -13.28
C SER A 113 -0.09 1.85 -13.52
#